data_ec9de5a7aafed4f0a0408c1f1885e008
#
_entry.id   ec9de5a7aafed4f0a0408c1f1885e008
#
_cell.length_a   1.000
_cell.length_b   1.000
_cell.length_c   1.000
_cell.angle_alpha   90.00
_cell.angle_beta   90.00
_cell.angle_gamma   90.00
#
_symmetry.space_group_name_H-M   'P 1'
#
loop_
_entity.id
_entity.type
_entity.pdbx_description
1 polymer ?
#
loop_
_entity_poly.entity_id
_entity_poly.type
_entity_poly.pdbx_seq_one_letter_code
_entity_poly.pdbx_strand_id
1 'polypeptide(L)'
;KNKGYKKYSSKEKLLSFYYTFIENLTANRSLVTFLLSNKNPIKSFSNIYPIKKDFNEFVKSLDMNTNGMALDKLKEFQEKGLTEIVWNQFLSIIKYWLKDDSPSFEKTDAFIEKSTAAGFEVLNLTQIESVIDFGKFLFKDTFKMN
;
A
#
# COMPACT_ATOMS: atom_id res chain seq x y z
N LYS A 1 -23.49 8.16 -3.48
CA LYS A 1 -22.25 8.50 -4.23
C LYS A 1 -21.74 9.83 -3.73
N ASN A 2 -20.69 9.81 -2.92
CA ASN A 2 -20.15 10.99 -2.25
C ASN A 2 -19.52 11.94 -3.29
N LYS A 3 -20.16 13.05 -3.61
CA LYS A 3 -19.66 14.04 -4.58
C LYS A 3 -18.30 14.64 -4.18
N GLY A 4 -17.93 14.57 -2.88
CA GLY A 4 -16.64 15.03 -2.35
C GLY A 4 -15.46 14.14 -2.71
N TYR A 5 -15.66 12.82 -2.80
CA TYR A 5 -14.58 11.85 -3.06
C TYR A 5 -13.85 12.07 -4.41
N LYS A 6 -14.56 12.58 -5.42
CA LYS A 6 -13.96 12.89 -6.73
C LYS A 6 -12.91 14.01 -6.67
N LYS A 7 -12.97 14.87 -5.65
CA LYS A 7 -12.07 16.01 -5.46
C LYS A 7 -10.85 15.65 -4.61
N TYR A 8 -10.82 14.46 -4.01
CA TYR A 8 -9.72 14.03 -3.17
C TYR A 8 -8.46 13.79 -3.99
N SER A 9 -7.32 14.20 -3.45
CA SER A 9 -6.00 13.82 -3.93
C SER A 9 -5.80 12.31 -3.80
N SER A 10 -4.80 11.76 -4.49
CA SER A 10 -4.45 10.34 -4.39
C SER A 10 -4.15 9.92 -2.95
N LYS A 11 -3.46 10.77 -2.20
CA LYS A 11 -3.18 10.56 -0.75
C LYS A 11 -4.47 10.49 0.06
N GLU A 12 -5.38 11.44 -0.13
CA GLU A 12 -6.65 11.48 0.61
C GLU A 12 -7.56 10.28 0.28
N LYS A 13 -7.54 9.83 -0.98
CA LYS A 13 -8.28 8.63 -1.39
C LYS A 13 -7.72 7.37 -0.73
N LEU A 14 -6.39 7.24 -0.66
CA LEU A 14 -5.73 6.11 -0.01
C LEU A 14 -5.98 6.12 1.51
N LEU A 15 -5.86 7.27 2.17
CA LEU A 15 -6.20 7.44 3.59
C LEU A 15 -7.67 7.07 3.86
N SER A 16 -8.60 7.57 3.04
CA SER A 16 -10.03 7.26 3.16
C SER A 16 -10.30 5.76 3.04
N PHE A 17 -9.61 5.07 2.13
CA PHE A 17 -9.69 3.61 2.01
C PHE A 17 -9.21 2.93 3.29
N TYR A 18 -8.04 3.28 3.81
CA TYR A 18 -7.48 2.65 5.01
C TYR A 18 -8.36 2.84 6.23
N TYR A 19 -8.83 4.07 6.49
CA TYR A 19 -9.71 4.34 7.62
C TYR A 19 -11.03 3.58 7.52
N THR A 20 -11.67 3.60 6.35
CA THR A 20 -12.92 2.86 6.14
C THR A 20 -12.73 1.36 6.30
N PHE A 21 -11.62 0.82 5.81
CA PHE A 21 -11.32 -0.60 5.92
C PHE A 21 -11.10 -1.01 7.38
N ILE A 22 -10.27 -0.27 8.11
CA ILE A 22 -9.99 -0.53 9.54
C ILE A 22 -11.26 -0.35 10.39
N GLU A 23 -12.11 0.63 10.11
CA GLU A 23 -13.40 0.79 10.78
C GLU A 23 -14.30 -0.45 10.60
N ASN A 24 -14.39 -0.97 9.38
CA ASN A 24 -15.13 -2.21 9.11
C ASN A 24 -14.53 -3.44 9.82
N LEU A 25 -13.21 -3.56 9.88
CA LEU A 25 -12.56 -4.61 10.66
C LEU A 25 -12.85 -4.46 12.16
N THR A 26 -12.84 -3.24 12.67
CA THR A 26 -13.09 -2.92 14.08
C THR A 26 -14.53 -3.27 14.48
N ALA A 27 -15.50 -3.02 13.61
CA ALA A 27 -16.89 -3.42 13.83
C ALA A 27 -17.06 -4.94 14.01
N ASN A 28 -16.14 -5.74 13.46
CA ASN A 28 -16.15 -7.20 13.53
C ASN A 28 -14.87 -7.77 14.19
N ARG A 29 -14.26 -7.00 15.13
CA ARG A 29 -12.91 -7.28 15.64
C ARG A 29 -12.73 -8.70 16.16
N SER A 30 -13.66 -9.22 16.94
CA SER A 30 -13.55 -10.57 17.53
C SER A 30 -13.42 -11.64 16.44
N LEU A 31 -14.25 -11.57 15.40
CA LEU A 31 -14.22 -12.51 14.29
C LEU A 31 -12.93 -12.35 13.49
N VAL A 32 -12.57 -11.11 13.16
CA VAL A 32 -11.37 -10.83 12.37
C VAL A 32 -10.12 -11.26 13.11
N THR A 33 -10.02 -10.96 14.41
CA THR A 33 -8.90 -11.39 15.25
C THR A 33 -8.79 -12.91 15.29
N PHE A 34 -9.92 -13.63 15.42
CA PHE A 34 -9.94 -15.09 15.37
C PHE A 34 -9.42 -15.63 14.03
N LEU A 35 -9.87 -15.07 12.92
CA LEU A 35 -9.46 -15.50 11.57
C LEU A 35 -7.98 -15.19 11.26
N LEU A 36 -7.45 -14.10 11.82
CA LEU A 36 -6.08 -13.64 11.55
C LEU A 36 -5.07 -14.02 12.64
N SER A 37 -5.50 -14.58 13.77
CA SER A 37 -4.64 -14.95 14.91
C SER A 37 -3.86 -16.25 14.73
N ASN A 38 -3.82 -16.80 13.54
CA ASN A 38 -3.07 -18.04 13.29
C ASN A 38 -1.56 -17.78 13.54
N LYS A 39 -0.90 -18.72 14.25
CA LYS A 39 0.54 -18.66 14.55
C LYS A 39 1.43 -18.65 13.29
N ASN A 40 0.90 -19.11 12.15
CA ASN A 40 1.58 -19.04 10.88
C ASN A 40 1.16 -17.74 10.12
N PRO A 41 2.08 -16.77 9.94
CA PRO A 41 1.76 -15.50 9.26
C PRO A 41 1.21 -15.69 7.84
N ILE A 42 1.70 -16.70 7.11
CA ILE A 42 1.24 -17.01 5.74
C ILE A 42 -0.23 -17.42 5.75
N LYS A 43 -0.62 -18.28 6.70
CA LYS A 43 -2.01 -18.72 6.85
C LYS A 43 -2.92 -17.61 7.37
N SER A 44 -2.41 -16.75 8.27
CA SER A 44 -3.17 -15.62 8.82
C SER A 44 -3.65 -14.66 7.73
N PHE A 45 -2.78 -14.35 6.76
CA PHE A 45 -3.11 -13.40 5.70
C PHE A 45 -3.70 -14.06 4.44
N SER A 46 -3.82 -15.39 4.38
CA SER A 46 -4.44 -16.09 3.23
C SER A 46 -5.87 -15.63 2.96
N ASN A 47 -6.61 -15.25 3.99
CA ASN A 47 -7.96 -14.71 3.88
C ASN A 47 -8.03 -13.28 3.31
N ILE A 48 -6.90 -12.57 3.30
CA ILE A 48 -6.80 -11.20 2.78
C ILE A 48 -6.29 -11.20 1.33
N TYR A 49 -5.49 -12.19 0.94
CA TYR A 49 -4.93 -12.26 -0.42
C TYR A 49 -5.96 -12.19 -1.57
N PRO A 50 -7.18 -12.73 -1.45
CA PRO A 50 -8.17 -12.63 -2.52
C PRO A 50 -8.49 -11.19 -2.94
N ILE A 51 -8.39 -10.22 -2.02
CA ILE A 51 -8.66 -8.80 -2.33
C ILE A 51 -7.47 -8.08 -2.97
N LYS A 52 -6.29 -8.72 -3.05
CA LYS A 52 -5.07 -8.07 -3.58
C LYS A 52 -5.25 -7.55 -5.00
N LYS A 53 -5.93 -8.29 -5.84
CA LYS A 53 -6.17 -7.89 -7.23
C LYS A 53 -6.97 -6.58 -7.28
N ASP A 54 -8.11 -6.55 -6.61
CA ASP A 54 -8.99 -5.37 -6.60
C ASP A 54 -8.32 -4.17 -5.93
N PHE A 55 -7.55 -4.44 -4.86
CA PHE A 55 -6.74 -3.42 -4.20
C PHE A 55 -5.67 -2.83 -5.14
N ASN A 56 -4.97 -3.66 -5.89
CA ASN A 56 -3.96 -3.20 -6.85
C ASN A 56 -4.59 -2.39 -7.98
N GLU A 57 -5.78 -2.77 -8.47
CA GLU A 57 -6.54 -1.99 -9.45
C GLU A 57 -6.95 -0.63 -8.87
N PHE A 58 -7.39 -0.60 -7.63
CA PHE A 58 -7.67 0.64 -6.92
C PHE A 58 -6.42 1.54 -6.82
N VAL A 59 -5.27 0.99 -6.39
CA VAL A 59 -4.01 1.75 -6.28
C VAL A 59 -3.58 2.32 -7.62
N LYS A 60 -3.68 1.55 -8.70
CA LYS A 60 -3.40 2.02 -10.08
C LYS A 60 -4.32 3.19 -10.48
N SER A 61 -5.59 3.14 -10.07
CA SER A 61 -6.56 4.19 -10.37
C SER A 61 -6.30 5.52 -9.64
N LEU A 62 -5.44 5.51 -8.62
CA LEU A 62 -5.09 6.71 -7.86
C LEU A 62 -4.16 7.67 -8.62
N ASP A 63 -3.56 7.20 -9.72
CA ASP A 63 -2.61 8.00 -10.52
C ASP A 63 -1.56 8.69 -9.63
N MET A 64 -0.87 7.88 -8.83
CA MET A 64 0.19 8.35 -7.93
C MET A 64 1.45 8.70 -8.73
N ASN A 65 1.30 9.68 -9.55
CA ASN A 65 2.26 10.45 -10.32
C ASN A 65 3.62 9.78 -10.57
N THR A 66 3.65 8.97 -11.60
CA THR A 66 4.89 8.49 -12.21
C THR A 66 5.34 9.47 -13.31
N ASN A 67 5.35 10.77 -12.98
CA ASN A 67 5.69 11.83 -13.92
C ASN A 67 7.09 11.60 -14.51
N GLY A 68 7.15 11.45 -15.83
CA GLY A 68 8.36 11.57 -16.61
C GLY A 68 8.83 10.33 -17.37
N MET A 69 8.06 9.24 -17.44
CA MET A 69 8.52 8.05 -18.15
C MET A 69 7.97 7.93 -19.54
N ALA A 70 8.87 8.05 -20.50
CA ALA A 70 8.59 7.96 -21.93
C ALA A 70 8.45 6.52 -22.48
N LEU A 71 8.65 5.47 -21.66
CA LEU A 71 8.63 4.08 -22.09
C LEU A 71 7.55 3.28 -21.35
N ASP A 72 6.58 2.75 -22.08
CA ASP A 72 5.44 1.98 -21.56
C ASP A 72 5.86 0.78 -20.70
N LYS A 73 6.95 0.09 -21.03
CA LYS A 73 7.48 -1.03 -20.23
C LYS A 73 8.02 -0.62 -18.87
N LEU A 74 8.62 0.57 -18.77
CA LEU A 74 9.13 1.09 -17.48
C LEU A 74 7.98 1.58 -16.62
N LYS A 75 6.95 2.15 -17.22
CA LYS A 75 5.72 2.53 -16.53
C LYS A 75 5.03 1.30 -15.92
N GLU A 76 4.90 0.22 -16.68
CA GLU A 76 4.32 -1.03 -16.19
C GLU A 76 5.13 -1.63 -15.03
N PHE A 77 6.46 -1.62 -15.11
CA PHE A 77 7.34 -2.10 -14.03
C PHE A 77 7.22 -1.25 -12.76
N GLN A 78 7.12 0.07 -12.90
CA GLN A 78 6.91 0.98 -11.77
C GLN A 78 5.54 0.79 -11.11
N GLU A 79 4.49 0.64 -11.92
CA GLU A 79 3.14 0.39 -11.39
C GLU A 79 3.09 -0.89 -10.56
N LYS A 80 3.75 -1.97 -11.01
CA LYS A 80 3.88 -3.21 -10.25
C LYS A 80 4.65 -3.01 -8.95
N GLY A 81 5.79 -2.32 -8.98
CA GLY A 81 6.57 -2.02 -7.79
C GLY A 81 5.80 -1.19 -6.79
N LEU A 82 5.11 -0.15 -7.25
CA LEU A 82 4.30 0.71 -6.41
C LEU A 82 3.13 -0.04 -5.76
N THR A 83 2.39 -0.83 -6.54
CA THR A 83 1.27 -1.63 -6.00
C THR A 83 1.73 -2.62 -4.94
N GLU A 84 2.90 -3.25 -5.11
CA GLU A 84 3.48 -4.15 -4.10
C GLU A 84 3.89 -3.40 -2.81
N ILE A 85 4.48 -2.22 -2.93
CA ILE A 85 4.83 -1.38 -1.77
C ILE A 85 3.56 -1.00 -0.99
N VAL A 86 2.55 -0.51 -1.69
CA VAL A 86 1.27 -0.08 -1.07
C VAL A 86 0.51 -1.29 -0.50
N TRP A 87 0.57 -2.45 -1.15
CA TRP A 87 0.03 -3.70 -0.61
C TRP A 87 0.72 -4.10 0.70
N ASN A 88 2.04 -4.05 0.76
CA ASN A 88 2.78 -4.35 1.98
C ASN A 88 2.51 -3.35 3.10
N GLN A 89 2.32 -2.07 2.77
CA GLN A 89 1.86 -1.06 3.73
C GLN A 89 0.48 -1.43 4.28
N PHE A 90 -0.46 -1.80 3.42
CA PHE A 90 -1.80 -2.23 3.82
C PHE A 90 -1.76 -3.43 4.78
N LEU A 91 -0.98 -4.47 4.48
CA LEU A 91 -0.79 -5.60 5.38
C LEU A 91 -0.15 -5.18 6.71
N SER A 92 0.77 -4.22 6.69
CA SER A 92 1.42 -3.69 7.91
C SER A 92 0.43 -2.92 8.79
N ILE A 93 -0.50 -2.17 8.19
CA ILE A 93 -1.59 -1.50 8.91
C ILE A 93 -2.47 -2.53 9.62
N ILE A 94 -2.88 -3.60 8.95
CA ILE A 94 -3.69 -4.66 9.56
C ILE A 94 -2.94 -5.34 10.71
N LYS A 95 -1.65 -5.65 10.53
CA LYS A 95 -0.80 -6.23 11.58
C LYS A 95 -0.69 -5.31 12.80
N TYR A 96 -0.55 -4.01 12.56
CA TYR A 96 -0.47 -3.01 13.62
C TYR A 96 -1.80 -2.95 14.39
N TRP A 97 -2.92 -2.84 13.67
CA TRP A 97 -4.26 -2.84 14.25
C TRP A 97 -4.57 -4.08 15.09
N LEU A 98 -4.13 -5.27 14.66
CA LEU A 98 -4.33 -6.52 15.43
C LEU A 98 -3.68 -6.47 16.82
N LYS A 99 -2.58 -5.73 16.97
CA LYS A 99 -1.82 -5.58 18.23
C LYS A 99 -2.15 -4.32 18.99
N ASP A 100 -2.93 -3.43 18.39
CA ASP A 100 -3.27 -2.15 19.00
C ASP A 100 -4.31 -2.33 20.11
N ASP A 101 -3.93 -1.94 21.32
CA ASP A 101 -4.75 -1.94 22.53
C ASP A 101 -5.11 -0.52 22.99
N SER A 102 -4.77 0.50 22.21
CA SER A 102 -5.05 1.89 22.55
C SER A 102 -6.55 2.22 22.45
N PRO A 103 -7.02 3.21 23.21
CA PRO A 103 -8.41 3.65 23.14
C PRO A 103 -8.78 4.02 21.69
N SER A 104 -9.91 3.50 21.22
CA SER A 104 -10.42 3.75 19.86
C SER A 104 -9.41 3.48 18.73
N PHE A 105 -8.36 2.69 18.99
CA PHE A 105 -7.28 2.38 18.02
C PHE A 105 -6.54 3.62 17.51
N GLU A 106 -6.38 4.64 18.35
CA GLU A 106 -5.74 5.91 17.99
C GLU A 106 -4.29 5.74 17.49
N LYS A 107 -3.57 4.72 18.00
CA LYS A 107 -2.22 4.41 17.51
C LYS A 107 -2.24 3.86 16.09
N THR A 108 -3.26 3.08 15.73
CA THR A 108 -3.46 2.61 14.36
C THR A 108 -3.76 3.76 13.42
N ASP A 109 -4.61 4.71 13.83
CA ASP A 109 -4.90 5.92 13.04
C ASP A 109 -3.63 6.74 12.80
N ALA A 110 -2.83 6.95 13.86
CA ALA A 110 -1.54 7.64 13.73
C ALA A 110 -0.56 6.88 12.83
N PHE A 111 -0.54 5.55 12.88
CA PHE A 111 0.29 4.72 12.00
C PHE A 111 -0.13 4.87 10.53
N ILE A 112 -1.43 4.83 10.25
CA ILE A 112 -1.99 5.03 8.89
C ILE A 112 -1.55 6.40 8.36
N GLU A 113 -1.78 7.46 9.12
CA GLU A 113 -1.46 8.83 8.71
C GLU A 113 0.03 9.01 8.43
N LYS A 114 0.88 8.63 9.39
CA LYS A 114 2.34 8.82 9.30
C LYS A 114 2.98 7.96 8.23
N SER A 115 2.60 6.69 8.12
CA SER A 115 3.16 5.80 7.09
C SER A 115 2.74 6.23 5.67
N THR A 116 1.51 6.70 5.50
CA THR A 116 1.04 7.21 4.21
C THR A 116 1.74 8.52 3.86
N ALA A 117 1.87 9.46 4.81
CA ALA A 117 2.59 10.71 4.58
C ALA A 117 4.05 10.44 4.18
N ALA A 118 4.76 9.60 4.93
CA ALA A 118 6.14 9.23 4.62
C ALA A 118 6.27 8.58 3.25
N GLY A 119 5.35 7.68 2.89
CA GLY A 119 5.33 7.04 1.57
C GLY A 119 5.20 8.05 0.42
N PHE A 120 4.30 9.03 0.54
CA PHE A 120 4.13 10.08 -0.46
C PHE A 120 5.31 11.05 -0.50
N GLU A 121 5.93 11.37 0.64
CA GLU A 121 7.17 12.16 0.67
C GLU A 121 8.30 11.46 -0.08
N VAL A 122 8.50 10.16 0.17
CA VAL A 122 9.51 9.37 -0.56
C VAL A 122 9.22 9.36 -2.06
N LEU A 123 7.97 9.18 -2.48
CA LEU A 123 7.59 9.24 -3.90
C LEU A 123 7.88 10.60 -4.53
N ASN A 124 7.69 11.69 -3.79
CA ASN A 124 7.97 13.05 -4.27
C ASN A 124 9.46 13.39 -4.31
N LEU A 125 10.24 12.86 -3.36
CA LEU A 125 11.69 13.08 -3.28
C LEU A 125 12.48 12.20 -4.24
N THR A 126 11.97 11.04 -4.56
CA THR A 126 12.62 10.13 -5.49
C THR A 126 12.49 10.72 -6.88
N GLN A 127 13.59 11.24 -7.41
CA GLN A 127 13.72 11.38 -8.84
C GLN A 127 13.70 9.97 -9.40
N ILE A 128 12.52 9.55 -9.82
CA ILE A 128 12.20 8.19 -10.26
C ILE A 128 13.21 7.73 -11.33
N GLU A 129 13.71 8.64 -12.16
CA GLU A 129 14.79 8.41 -13.12
C GLU A 129 16.05 7.80 -12.48
N SER A 130 16.52 8.32 -11.35
CA SER A 130 17.72 7.80 -10.69
C SER A 130 17.53 6.41 -10.09
N VAL A 131 16.35 6.10 -9.57
CA VAL A 131 16.02 4.76 -9.05
C VAL A 131 15.93 3.76 -10.18
N ILE A 132 15.38 4.15 -11.34
CA ILE A 132 15.29 3.31 -12.51
C ILE A 132 16.64 3.08 -13.13
N ASP A 133 17.47 4.10 -13.24
CA ASP A 133 18.82 3.97 -13.75
C ASP A 133 19.66 3.06 -12.86
N PHE A 134 19.49 3.16 -11.54
CA PHE A 134 20.11 2.25 -10.59
C PHE A 134 19.58 0.81 -10.76
N GLY A 135 18.25 0.65 -10.88
CA GLY A 135 17.64 -0.65 -11.14
C GLY A 135 18.11 -1.28 -12.46
N LYS A 136 18.21 -0.49 -13.53
CA LYS A 136 18.76 -0.94 -14.83
C LYS A 136 20.23 -1.33 -14.71
N PHE A 137 21.01 -0.58 -13.96
CA PHE A 137 22.41 -0.88 -13.70
C PHE A 137 22.55 -2.23 -12.99
N LEU A 138 21.82 -2.43 -11.90
CA LEU A 138 21.82 -3.70 -11.16
C LEU A 138 21.36 -4.88 -12.03
N PHE A 139 20.34 -4.68 -12.86
CA PHE A 139 19.82 -5.71 -13.75
C PHE A 139 20.85 -6.10 -14.80
N LYS A 140 21.51 -5.13 -15.44
CA LYS A 140 22.57 -5.37 -16.43
C LYS A 140 23.76 -6.11 -15.82
N ASP A 141 24.19 -5.75 -14.64
CA ASP A 141 25.31 -6.41 -13.95
C ASP A 141 24.95 -7.84 -13.53
N THR A 142 23.76 -8.09 -13.05
CA THR A 142 23.28 -9.42 -12.68
C THR A 142 23.20 -10.36 -13.88
N PHE A 143 22.79 -9.86 -15.05
CA PHE A 143 22.71 -10.65 -16.29
C PHE A 143 24.04 -10.77 -17.04
N LYS A 144 25.01 -9.87 -16.83
CA LYS A 144 26.36 -9.97 -17.41
C LYS A 144 27.28 -10.93 -16.66
N MET A 145 26.94 -11.29 -15.42
CA MET A 145 27.70 -12.24 -14.60
C MET A 145 27.32 -13.72 -14.81
N ASN A 146 26.37 -13.96 -15.70
CA ASN A 146 26.01 -15.28 -16.23
C ASN A 146 26.48 -15.38 -17.68
#